data_3b1395ecbb6d4d04263f68653a24a2ba
#
_entry.id   3b1395ecbb6d4d04263f68653a24a2ba
#
_cell.length_a   1.000
_cell.length_b   1.000
_cell.length_c   1.000
_cell.angle_alpha   90.00
_cell.angle_beta   90.00
_cell.angle_gamma   90.00
#
_symmetry.space_group_name_H-M   'P 1'
#
loop_
_entity.id
_entity.type
_entity.pdbx_description
1 polymer ?
#
loop_
_entity_poly.entity_id
_entity_poly.type
_entity_poly.pdbx_seq_one_letter_code
_entity_poly.pdbx_strand_id
1 'polypeptide(L)'
;MRLCYRGIAAAIFAVVLVASFPLFSAPLTPAAAPDSASGLIDSAQRQFDAGNYTLAIATLQSAIGVAPSNAGAYYWLGRCYYELRDYDNAVAQLEKAISLDSQNSVYHQWLGRAYGGKADKERSFSAARKVKSEFEAAVQFDPKNITARRDLEEYCMDAPWIVGGNKDESAAQVTAIAALDPVEGHLARAAYDVGALKKPEQADSEYRQVLAATPHRIEPYLEAADFWVKQNKPQDAGAAVEAAATKASSGDPRIAYYRGVVDVLSAADLAGAETLLKSYVASTPDRSDWPSHASARYWMGRLDEAQGKRAEAAEQYRAALELDPGMKDARARLENLEQASQ
;
A
#
# COMPACT_ATOMS: atom_id res chain seq x y z
N MET A 1 4.98 -80.52 -28.25
CA MET A 1 4.22 -80.98 -29.42
C MET A 1 4.38 -79.85 -30.46
N ARG A 2 5.29 -80.04 -31.41
CA ARG A 2 5.09 -80.25 -32.89
C ARG A 2 4.29 -79.09 -33.50
N LEU A 3 4.67 -78.40 -34.54
CA LEU A 3 5.56 -78.49 -35.73
C LEU A 3 5.46 -77.17 -36.45
N CYS A 4 6.56 -76.58 -36.94
CA CYS A 4 6.97 -76.53 -38.39
C CYS A 4 5.97 -75.96 -39.38
N TYR A 5 6.36 -74.92 -40.17
CA TYR A 5 6.88 -74.96 -41.54
C TYR A 5 7.02 -73.52 -42.08
N ARG A 6 8.16 -73.10 -42.56
CA ARG A 6 8.56 -72.82 -43.95
C ARG A 6 7.53 -71.88 -44.68
N GLY A 7 7.88 -70.78 -45.17
CA GLY A 7 8.96 -70.26 -45.99
C GLY A 7 8.34 -69.57 -47.20
N ILE A 8 8.84 -68.47 -47.64
CA ILE A 8 9.05 -68.11 -49.05
C ILE A 8 9.60 -66.67 -49.05
N ALA A 9 10.79 -66.58 -49.68
CA ALA A 9 11.42 -65.28 -49.96
C ALA A 9 10.68 -64.59 -51.13
N ALA A 10 10.35 -63.34 -50.95
CA ALA A 10 10.03 -62.41 -52.05
C ALA A 10 10.90 -61.18 -51.88
N ALA A 11 11.88 -61.10 -52.76
CA ALA A 11 12.72 -59.91 -52.93
C ALA A 11 11.86 -58.79 -53.48
N ILE A 12 11.65 -57.73 -52.72
CA ILE A 12 11.10 -56.49 -53.22
C ILE A 12 12.22 -55.44 -53.27
N PHE A 13 12.58 -55.08 -54.49
CA PHE A 13 13.44 -53.94 -54.78
C PHE A 13 12.80 -52.66 -54.23
N ALA A 14 13.35 -52.12 -53.18
CA ALA A 14 12.98 -50.80 -52.70
C ALA A 14 13.78 -49.74 -53.46
N VAL A 15 13.10 -49.05 -54.35
CA VAL A 15 13.59 -47.79 -54.92
C VAL A 15 13.68 -46.74 -53.86
N VAL A 16 14.89 -46.40 -53.45
CA VAL A 16 15.13 -45.27 -52.52
C VAL A 16 14.97 -43.98 -53.35
N LEU A 17 13.81 -43.37 -53.23
CA LEU A 17 13.59 -42.01 -53.70
C LEU A 17 14.23 -41.06 -52.65
N VAL A 18 15.41 -40.52 -52.95
CA VAL A 18 16.04 -39.44 -52.18
C VAL A 18 15.25 -38.18 -52.48
N ALA A 19 14.25 -37.91 -51.62
CA ALA A 19 13.57 -36.62 -51.56
C ALA A 19 14.52 -35.60 -50.91
N SER A 20 15.10 -34.72 -51.72
CA SER A 20 15.83 -33.54 -51.27
C SER A 20 14.85 -32.58 -50.64
N PHE A 21 14.71 -32.64 -49.30
CA PHE A 21 14.03 -31.57 -48.56
C PHE A 21 14.96 -30.34 -48.56
N PRO A 22 14.49 -29.16 -49.02
CA PRO A 22 15.22 -27.93 -48.76
C PRO A 22 15.23 -27.68 -47.25
N LEU A 23 16.43 -27.59 -46.68
CA LEU A 23 16.65 -27.08 -45.33
C LEU A 23 16.16 -25.61 -45.33
N PHE A 24 14.90 -25.41 -44.95
CA PHE A 24 14.39 -24.09 -44.59
C PHE A 24 15.05 -23.75 -43.25
N SER A 25 16.20 -23.08 -43.30
CA SER A 25 16.71 -22.35 -42.14
C SER A 25 15.70 -21.24 -41.82
N ALA A 26 14.83 -21.50 -40.85
CA ALA A 26 14.04 -20.44 -40.23
C ALA A 26 15.02 -19.34 -39.78
N PRO A 27 14.75 -18.06 -40.09
CA PRO A 27 15.56 -16.98 -39.57
C PRO A 27 15.51 -17.10 -38.05
N LEU A 28 16.67 -17.24 -37.42
CA LEU A 28 16.81 -17.04 -35.97
C LEU A 28 16.25 -15.64 -35.71
N THR A 29 15.05 -15.57 -35.10
CA THR A 29 14.58 -14.31 -34.56
C THR A 29 15.69 -13.84 -33.64
N PRO A 30 16.21 -12.59 -33.82
CA PRO A 30 17.22 -12.07 -32.91
C PRO A 30 16.62 -12.18 -31.51
N ALA A 31 17.36 -12.79 -30.57
CA ALA A 31 17.01 -12.76 -29.18
C ALA A 31 16.69 -11.30 -28.82
N ALA A 32 15.51 -11.06 -28.23
CA ALA A 32 15.14 -9.72 -27.79
C ALA A 32 16.34 -9.13 -27.07
N ALA A 33 16.75 -7.93 -27.48
CA ALA A 33 17.84 -7.23 -26.80
C ALA A 33 17.53 -7.25 -25.30
N PRO A 34 18.51 -7.54 -24.42
CA PRO A 34 18.23 -7.57 -22.98
C PRO A 34 17.58 -6.24 -22.60
N ASP A 35 16.44 -6.33 -21.90
CA ASP A 35 15.73 -5.15 -21.45
C ASP A 35 16.73 -4.23 -20.73
N SER A 36 16.72 -2.94 -21.06
CA SER A 36 17.55 -1.98 -20.34
C SER A 36 17.16 -1.97 -18.85
N ALA A 37 18.11 -1.71 -17.97
CA ALA A 37 17.81 -1.61 -16.55
C ALA A 37 16.66 -0.63 -16.27
N SER A 38 16.56 0.47 -17.03
CA SER A 38 15.45 1.42 -16.95
C SER A 38 14.12 0.76 -17.35
N GLY A 39 14.05 0.03 -18.45
CA GLY A 39 12.82 -0.65 -18.90
C GLY A 39 12.34 -1.72 -17.91
N LEU A 40 13.29 -2.42 -17.24
CA LEU A 40 12.98 -3.36 -16.19
C LEU A 40 12.42 -2.65 -14.94
N ILE A 41 12.99 -1.51 -14.55
CA ILE A 41 12.48 -0.70 -13.43
C ILE A 41 11.06 -0.19 -13.74
N ASP A 42 10.82 0.34 -14.94
CA ASP A 42 9.49 0.81 -15.34
C ASP A 42 8.46 -0.34 -15.35
N SER A 43 8.88 -1.55 -15.74
CA SER A 43 8.04 -2.73 -15.66
C SER A 43 7.72 -3.12 -14.22
N ALA A 44 8.73 -3.08 -13.35
CA ALA A 44 8.56 -3.37 -11.92
C ALA A 44 7.65 -2.36 -11.22
N GLN A 45 7.71 -1.09 -11.60
CA GLN A 45 6.80 -0.05 -11.09
C GLN A 45 5.34 -0.37 -11.44
N ARG A 46 5.07 -0.73 -12.70
CA ARG A 46 3.71 -1.15 -13.11
C ARG A 46 3.24 -2.40 -12.35
N GLN A 47 4.14 -3.35 -12.09
CA GLN A 47 3.84 -4.55 -11.29
C GLN A 47 3.57 -4.20 -9.83
N PHE A 48 4.35 -3.26 -9.27
CA PHE A 48 4.14 -2.72 -7.93
C PHE A 48 2.77 -2.04 -7.81
N ASP A 49 2.42 -1.17 -8.76
CA ASP A 49 1.13 -0.47 -8.78
C ASP A 49 -0.06 -1.43 -8.91
N ALA A 50 0.16 -2.57 -9.58
CA ALA A 50 -0.81 -3.66 -9.67
C ALA A 50 -0.81 -4.58 -8.42
N GLY A 51 0.02 -4.30 -7.40
CA GLY A 51 0.14 -5.14 -6.19
C GLY A 51 0.90 -6.45 -6.38
N ASN A 52 1.52 -6.66 -7.55
CA ASN A 52 2.27 -7.87 -7.86
C ASN A 52 3.71 -7.76 -7.32
N TYR A 53 3.85 -7.56 -6.00
CA TYR A 53 5.14 -7.25 -5.36
C TYR A 53 6.20 -8.33 -5.58
N THR A 54 5.83 -9.61 -5.52
CA THR A 54 6.76 -10.73 -5.77
C THR A 54 7.30 -10.70 -7.20
N LEU A 55 6.47 -10.40 -8.19
CA LEU A 55 6.89 -10.28 -9.58
C LEU A 55 7.78 -9.04 -9.77
N ALA A 56 7.42 -7.92 -9.15
CA ALA A 56 8.23 -6.71 -9.16
C ALA A 56 9.63 -6.95 -8.56
N ILE A 57 9.73 -7.72 -7.47
CA ILE A 57 11.01 -8.13 -6.87
C ILE A 57 11.88 -8.87 -7.88
N ALA A 58 11.35 -9.89 -8.56
CA ALA A 58 12.10 -10.67 -9.57
C ALA A 58 12.59 -9.79 -10.74
N THR A 59 11.72 -8.87 -11.19
CA THR A 59 12.06 -7.93 -12.26
C THR A 59 13.14 -6.93 -11.81
N LEU A 60 13.08 -6.44 -10.58
CA LEU A 60 14.10 -5.54 -10.02
C LEU A 60 15.45 -6.23 -9.79
N GLN A 61 15.44 -7.50 -9.38
CA GLN A 61 16.66 -8.30 -9.28
C GLN A 61 17.33 -8.46 -10.65
N SER A 62 16.54 -8.63 -11.70
CA SER A 62 17.05 -8.64 -13.09
C SER A 62 17.63 -7.27 -13.48
N ALA A 63 16.98 -6.16 -13.12
CA ALA A 63 17.48 -4.81 -13.35
C ALA A 63 18.82 -4.56 -12.64
N ILE A 64 18.96 -5.04 -11.39
CA ILE A 64 20.20 -4.97 -10.61
C ILE A 64 21.30 -5.82 -11.25
N GLY A 65 20.95 -6.99 -11.82
CA GLY A 65 21.89 -7.83 -12.58
C GLY A 65 22.47 -7.10 -13.79
N VAL A 66 21.68 -6.26 -14.47
CA VAL A 66 22.09 -5.44 -15.62
C VAL A 66 22.88 -4.19 -15.16
N ALA A 67 22.43 -3.54 -14.09
CA ALA A 67 23.04 -2.30 -13.58
C ALA A 67 23.17 -2.32 -12.02
N PRO A 68 24.21 -2.95 -11.49
CA PRO A 68 24.39 -3.13 -10.04
C PRO A 68 24.57 -1.83 -9.23
N SER A 69 24.84 -0.71 -9.89
CA SER A 69 24.96 0.61 -9.27
C SER A 69 23.73 1.48 -9.40
N ASN A 70 22.60 0.94 -9.88
CA ASN A 70 21.37 1.71 -10.02
C ASN A 70 20.64 1.81 -8.67
N ALA A 71 20.78 2.94 -7.98
CA ALA A 71 20.13 3.20 -6.67
C ALA A 71 18.60 3.07 -6.72
N GLY A 72 17.98 3.50 -7.83
CA GLY A 72 16.53 3.42 -8.02
C GLY A 72 16.00 1.98 -8.02
N ALA A 73 16.76 1.01 -8.55
CA ALA A 73 16.36 -0.39 -8.51
C ALA A 73 16.32 -0.93 -7.07
N TYR A 74 17.31 -0.60 -6.25
CA TYR A 74 17.33 -0.97 -4.83
C TYR A 74 16.23 -0.27 -4.04
N TYR A 75 15.95 1.00 -4.34
CA TYR A 75 14.85 1.73 -3.74
C TYR A 75 13.50 1.04 -3.99
N TRP A 76 13.17 0.71 -5.25
CA TRP A 76 11.93 0.02 -5.58
C TRP A 76 11.87 -1.39 -4.99
N LEU A 77 13.01 -2.08 -4.94
CA LEU A 77 13.10 -3.39 -4.29
C LEU A 77 12.81 -3.29 -2.78
N GLY A 78 13.35 -2.27 -2.11
CA GLY A 78 13.05 -1.97 -0.71
C GLY A 78 11.58 -1.66 -0.48
N ARG A 79 10.95 -0.91 -1.38
CA ARG A 79 9.50 -0.63 -1.33
C ARG A 79 8.67 -1.91 -1.49
N CYS A 80 9.02 -2.80 -2.41
CA CYS A 80 8.32 -4.07 -2.57
C CYS A 80 8.38 -4.92 -1.29
N TYR A 81 9.55 -5.01 -0.65
CA TYR A 81 9.69 -5.70 0.61
C TYR A 81 8.91 -5.03 1.75
N TYR A 82 8.83 -3.69 1.76
CA TYR A 82 8.02 -2.95 2.73
C TYR A 82 6.54 -3.33 2.64
N GLU A 83 5.97 -3.36 1.43
CA GLU A 83 4.57 -3.76 1.22
C GLU A 83 4.32 -5.23 1.64
N LEU A 84 5.30 -6.10 1.47
CA LEU A 84 5.25 -7.49 1.96
C LEU A 84 5.50 -7.62 3.47
N ARG A 85 5.68 -6.51 4.20
CA ARG A 85 6.04 -6.46 5.64
C ARG A 85 7.33 -7.24 5.97
N ASP A 86 8.20 -7.39 4.99
CA ASP A 86 9.56 -7.92 5.14
C ASP A 86 10.53 -6.74 5.38
N TYR A 87 10.43 -6.19 6.59
CA TYR A 87 11.13 -4.96 6.93
C TYR A 87 12.65 -5.13 6.99
N ASP A 88 13.16 -6.34 7.25
CA ASP A 88 14.61 -6.61 7.23
C ASP A 88 15.17 -6.44 5.82
N ASN A 89 14.56 -7.07 4.84
CA ASN A 89 14.95 -6.91 3.45
C ASN A 89 14.66 -5.49 2.94
N ALA A 90 13.56 -4.86 3.35
CA ALA A 90 13.27 -3.46 3.01
C ALA A 90 14.39 -2.53 3.47
N VAL A 91 14.81 -2.62 4.73
CA VAL A 91 15.93 -1.85 5.30
C VAL A 91 17.22 -2.11 4.53
N ALA A 92 17.58 -3.37 4.30
CA ALA A 92 18.83 -3.72 3.61
C ALA A 92 18.91 -3.13 2.19
N GLN A 93 17.80 -3.16 1.43
CA GLN A 93 17.77 -2.61 0.07
C GLN A 93 17.79 -1.08 0.07
N LEU A 94 17.09 -0.43 1.00
CA LEU A 94 17.08 1.03 1.12
C LEU A 94 18.43 1.57 1.61
N GLU A 95 19.11 0.90 2.55
CA GLU A 95 20.49 1.22 2.93
C GLU A 95 21.43 1.09 1.71
N LYS A 96 21.22 0.08 0.85
CA LYS A 96 21.98 -0.06 -0.38
C LYS A 96 21.70 1.08 -1.36
N ALA A 97 20.43 1.49 -1.53
CA ALA A 97 20.10 2.66 -2.35
C ALA A 97 20.81 3.94 -1.86
N ILE A 98 20.78 4.19 -0.55
CA ILE A 98 21.47 5.33 0.09
C ILE A 98 22.99 5.23 -0.08
N SER A 99 23.59 4.04 -0.01
CA SER A 99 25.02 3.88 -0.24
C SER A 99 25.46 4.28 -1.65
N LEU A 100 24.54 4.26 -2.62
CA LEU A 100 24.76 4.64 -4.02
C LEU A 100 24.38 6.10 -4.31
N ASP A 101 23.43 6.64 -3.57
CA ASP A 101 22.98 8.05 -3.66
C ASP A 101 22.59 8.54 -2.26
N SER A 102 23.59 9.04 -1.53
CA SER A 102 23.51 9.35 -0.11
C SER A 102 22.74 10.63 0.25
N GLN A 103 22.36 11.43 -0.74
CA GLN A 103 21.64 12.69 -0.51
C GLN A 103 20.19 12.65 -1.01
N ASN A 104 19.69 11.49 -1.34
CA ASN A 104 18.35 11.32 -1.84
C ASN A 104 17.32 11.32 -0.71
N SER A 105 16.61 12.40 -0.56
CA SER A 105 15.57 12.59 0.46
C SER A 105 14.53 11.47 0.49
N VAL A 106 14.12 10.98 -0.69
CA VAL A 106 13.10 9.93 -0.79
C VAL A 106 13.63 8.60 -0.26
N TYR A 107 14.91 8.28 -0.47
CA TYR A 107 15.49 7.03 0.04
C TYR A 107 15.57 7.03 1.56
N HIS A 108 16.03 8.15 2.15
CA HIS A 108 16.01 8.33 3.60
C HIS A 108 14.59 8.25 4.18
N GLN A 109 13.62 8.91 3.54
CA GLN A 109 12.22 8.84 3.95
C GLN A 109 11.72 7.39 4.01
N TRP A 110 11.93 6.60 2.96
CA TRP A 110 11.48 5.21 2.93
C TRP A 110 12.28 4.31 3.87
N LEU A 111 13.56 4.60 4.11
CA LEU A 111 14.34 3.89 5.14
C LEU A 111 13.77 4.17 6.54
N GLY A 112 13.39 5.41 6.83
CA GLY A 112 12.69 5.76 8.06
C GLY A 112 11.40 4.97 8.25
N ARG A 113 10.55 4.90 7.20
CA ARG A 113 9.32 4.08 7.21
C ARG A 113 9.61 2.59 7.43
N ALA A 114 10.65 2.04 6.77
CA ALA A 114 11.03 0.64 6.93
C ALA A 114 11.51 0.34 8.36
N TYR A 115 12.29 1.24 8.97
CA TYR A 115 12.64 1.14 10.38
C TYR A 115 11.43 1.26 11.31
N GLY A 116 10.43 2.09 10.97
CA GLY A 116 9.17 2.18 11.70
C GLY A 116 8.43 0.84 11.72
N GLY A 117 8.20 0.26 10.55
CA GLY A 117 7.57 -1.06 10.44
C GLY A 117 8.34 -2.17 11.17
N LYS A 118 9.69 -2.13 11.10
CA LYS A 118 10.55 -3.05 11.86
C LYS A 118 10.42 -2.84 13.37
N ALA A 119 10.41 -1.58 13.81
CA ALA A 119 10.29 -1.24 15.23
C ALA A 119 8.97 -1.77 15.83
N ASP A 120 7.88 -1.61 15.12
CA ASP A 120 6.56 -2.08 15.53
C ASP A 120 6.48 -3.61 15.55
N LYS A 121 6.94 -4.26 14.50
CA LYS A 121 6.91 -5.71 14.35
C LYS A 121 7.74 -6.41 15.42
N GLU A 122 8.94 -5.90 15.69
CA GLU A 122 9.92 -6.52 16.60
C GLU A 122 9.92 -5.89 18.00
N ARG A 123 9.15 -4.82 18.22
CA ARG A 123 9.21 -3.99 19.42
C ARG A 123 10.64 -3.50 19.72
N SER A 124 11.33 -3.06 18.68
CA SER A 124 12.75 -2.72 18.70
C SER A 124 12.98 -1.25 18.97
N PHE A 125 13.45 -0.89 20.15
CA PHE A 125 13.88 0.47 20.47
C PHE A 125 15.05 0.98 19.60
N SER A 126 15.93 0.09 19.17
CA SER A 126 17.05 0.46 18.31
C SER A 126 16.58 0.85 16.90
N ALA A 127 15.61 0.14 16.35
CA ALA A 127 14.97 0.49 15.09
C ALA A 127 14.17 1.80 15.24
N ALA A 128 13.38 1.97 16.31
CA ALA A 128 12.61 3.17 16.56
C ALA A 128 13.46 4.45 16.60
N ARG A 129 14.65 4.40 17.20
CA ARG A 129 15.58 5.56 17.19
C ARG A 129 16.08 5.94 15.80
N LYS A 130 16.25 4.96 14.92
CA LYS A 130 16.68 5.19 13.55
C LYS A 130 15.60 5.87 12.70
N VAL A 131 14.31 5.65 13.01
CA VAL A 131 13.20 6.29 12.30
C VAL A 131 13.38 7.80 12.23
N LYS A 132 13.55 8.44 13.39
CA LYS A 132 13.69 9.89 13.46
C LYS A 132 14.88 10.39 12.67
N SER A 133 16.06 9.77 12.85
CA SER A 133 17.28 10.21 12.16
C SER A 133 17.17 10.13 10.64
N GLU A 134 16.45 9.14 10.11
CA GLU A 134 16.24 9.02 8.67
C GLU A 134 15.23 10.05 8.14
N PHE A 135 14.16 10.35 8.87
CA PHE A 135 13.23 11.41 8.51
C PHE A 135 13.88 12.81 8.60
N GLU A 136 14.70 13.06 9.63
CA GLU A 136 15.50 14.29 9.72
C GLU A 136 16.47 14.43 8.54
N ALA A 137 17.14 13.35 8.15
CA ALA A 137 18.03 13.35 6.98
C ALA A 137 17.23 13.62 5.69
N ALA A 138 16.05 13.01 5.53
CA ALA A 138 15.18 13.25 4.38
C ALA A 138 14.79 14.75 4.27
N VAL A 139 14.38 15.37 5.38
CA VAL A 139 14.05 16.81 5.43
C VAL A 139 15.29 17.69 5.23
N GLN A 140 16.46 17.27 5.71
CA GLN A 140 17.71 17.99 5.53
C GLN A 140 18.15 18.02 4.05
N PHE A 141 18.07 16.87 3.35
CA PHE A 141 18.49 16.77 1.95
C PHE A 141 17.48 17.44 0.99
N ASP A 142 16.20 17.39 1.31
CA ASP A 142 15.17 18.16 0.59
C ASP A 142 14.19 18.82 1.56
N PRO A 143 14.44 20.08 1.95
CA PRO A 143 13.54 20.82 2.83
C PRO A 143 12.13 21.08 2.25
N LYS A 144 11.92 20.83 0.95
CA LYS A 144 10.61 20.96 0.28
C LYS A 144 9.86 19.64 0.17
N ASN A 145 10.44 18.52 0.59
CA ASN A 145 9.76 17.25 0.64
C ASN A 145 8.68 17.26 1.75
N ILE A 146 7.46 17.64 1.38
CA ILE A 146 6.32 17.73 2.29
C ILE A 146 6.02 16.37 2.91
N THR A 147 6.13 15.28 2.14
CA THR A 147 5.84 13.93 2.64
C THR A 147 6.83 13.52 3.73
N ALA A 148 8.14 13.81 3.55
CA ALA A 148 9.14 13.56 4.60
C ALA A 148 8.90 14.41 5.86
N ARG A 149 8.45 15.65 5.69
CA ARG A 149 8.05 16.50 6.82
C ARG A 149 6.82 15.96 7.55
N ARG A 150 5.83 15.44 6.84
CA ARG A 150 4.66 14.81 7.45
C ARG A 150 5.06 13.54 8.22
N ASP A 151 5.93 12.70 7.65
CA ASP A 151 6.45 11.51 8.35
C ASP A 151 7.22 11.90 9.63
N LEU A 152 8.03 12.97 9.58
CA LEU A 152 8.74 13.48 10.75
C LEU A 152 7.77 14.09 11.79
N GLU A 153 6.78 14.84 11.33
CA GLU A 153 5.73 15.44 12.16
C GLU A 153 4.96 14.36 12.92
N GLU A 154 4.44 13.35 12.23
CA GLU A 154 3.70 12.23 12.81
C GLU A 154 4.57 11.45 13.81
N TYR A 155 5.82 11.13 13.43
CA TYR A 155 6.74 10.46 14.35
C TYR A 155 7.00 11.27 15.62
N CYS A 156 7.29 12.56 15.48
CA CYS A 156 7.54 13.44 16.64
C CYS A 156 6.30 13.59 17.54
N MET A 157 5.10 13.51 16.96
CA MET A 157 3.83 13.60 17.69
C MET A 157 3.53 12.33 18.50
N ASP A 158 3.72 11.15 17.89
CA ASP A 158 3.20 9.89 18.42
C ASP A 158 4.24 9.05 19.16
N ALA A 159 5.53 9.20 18.82
CA ALA A 159 6.57 8.40 19.44
C ALA A 159 6.79 8.81 20.91
N PRO A 160 7.13 7.85 21.80
CA PRO A 160 7.58 8.17 23.14
C PRO A 160 8.85 9.04 23.12
N TRP A 161 9.00 9.94 24.09
CA TRP A 161 10.17 10.83 24.19
C TRP A 161 11.53 10.09 24.22
N ILE A 162 11.56 8.86 24.77
CA ILE A 162 12.76 8.02 24.88
C ILE A 162 13.33 7.58 23.53
N VAL A 163 12.51 7.56 22.49
CA VAL A 163 12.89 7.27 21.09
C VAL A 163 12.86 8.49 20.19
N GLY A 164 12.64 9.68 20.75
CA GLY A 164 12.76 10.96 20.04
C GLY A 164 11.44 11.67 19.77
N GLY A 165 10.31 11.21 20.32
CA GLY A 165 9.05 11.94 20.25
C GLY A 165 9.16 13.34 20.89
N ASN A 166 8.66 14.36 20.19
CA ASN A 166 8.74 15.77 20.59
C ASN A 166 7.63 16.59 19.93
N LYS A 167 6.60 16.93 20.70
CA LYS A 167 5.46 17.69 20.18
C LYS A 167 5.77 19.10 19.70
N ASP A 168 6.81 19.74 20.26
CA ASP A 168 7.21 21.07 19.81
C ASP A 168 7.87 20.99 18.42
N GLU A 169 8.62 19.93 18.17
CA GLU A 169 9.20 19.66 16.86
C GLU A 169 8.14 19.28 15.83
N SER A 170 7.14 18.46 16.23
CA SER A 170 5.95 18.19 15.40
C SER A 170 5.26 19.51 15.01
N ALA A 171 5.00 20.42 15.95
CA ALA A 171 4.40 21.72 15.67
C ALA A 171 5.27 22.59 14.72
N ALA A 172 6.60 22.49 14.82
CA ALA A 172 7.52 23.18 13.91
C ALA A 172 7.40 22.62 12.47
N GLN A 173 7.26 21.29 12.31
CA GLN A 173 7.01 20.70 10.98
C GLN A 173 5.66 21.14 10.41
N VAL A 174 4.59 21.19 11.20
CA VAL A 174 3.28 21.74 10.77
C VAL A 174 3.44 23.14 10.20
N THR A 175 4.19 24.00 10.89
CA THR A 175 4.44 25.37 10.44
C THR A 175 5.23 25.42 9.13
N ALA A 176 6.25 24.56 9.00
CA ALA A 176 7.08 24.47 7.79
C ALA A 176 6.28 23.92 6.59
N ILE A 177 5.41 22.94 6.80
CA ILE A 177 4.52 22.39 5.77
C ILE A 177 3.56 23.47 5.27
N ALA A 178 2.91 24.21 6.19
CA ALA A 178 1.98 25.29 5.84
C ALA A 178 2.63 26.42 5.01
N ALA A 179 3.93 26.65 5.20
CA ALA A 179 4.68 27.61 4.41
C ALA A 179 4.98 27.12 2.97
N LEU A 180 4.98 25.80 2.74
CA LEU A 180 5.22 25.17 1.43
C LEU A 180 3.93 25.01 0.63
N ASP A 181 2.89 24.53 1.27
CA ASP A 181 1.57 24.26 0.67
C ASP A 181 0.47 24.50 1.72
N PRO A 182 -0.47 25.44 1.48
CA PRO A 182 -1.53 25.75 2.42
C PRO A 182 -2.48 24.57 2.69
N VAL A 183 -2.79 23.74 1.68
CA VAL A 183 -3.68 22.57 1.82
C VAL A 183 -3.01 21.53 2.72
N GLU A 184 -1.75 21.19 2.43
CA GLU A 184 -0.96 20.29 3.28
C GLU A 184 -0.76 20.87 4.69
N GLY A 185 -0.67 22.20 4.81
CA GLY A 185 -0.63 22.90 6.10
C GLY A 185 -1.89 22.68 6.93
N HIS A 186 -3.08 22.76 6.31
CA HIS A 186 -4.35 22.44 6.98
C HIS A 186 -4.43 20.97 7.39
N LEU A 187 -4.00 20.04 6.51
CA LEU A 187 -3.96 18.61 6.83
C LEU A 187 -3.03 18.31 8.01
N ALA A 188 -1.80 18.83 7.99
CA ALA A 188 -0.85 18.66 9.08
C ALA A 188 -1.36 19.29 10.39
N ARG A 189 -2.00 20.46 10.32
CA ARG A 189 -2.61 21.10 11.49
C ARG A 189 -3.74 20.25 12.05
N ALA A 190 -4.63 19.72 11.21
CA ALA A 190 -5.71 18.85 11.64
C ALA A 190 -5.19 17.59 12.34
N ALA A 191 -4.16 16.95 11.78
CA ALA A 191 -3.51 15.78 12.39
C ALA A 191 -2.92 16.14 13.78
N TYR A 192 -2.23 17.27 13.89
CA TYR A 192 -1.67 17.76 15.15
C TYR A 192 -2.75 18.08 16.18
N ASP A 193 -3.85 18.71 15.77
CA ASP A 193 -4.97 19.06 16.67
C ASP A 193 -5.61 17.79 17.26
N VAL A 194 -5.78 16.73 16.46
CA VAL A 194 -6.29 15.43 16.94
C VAL A 194 -5.24 14.70 17.77
N GLY A 195 -4.04 14.53 17.23
CA GLY A 195 -2.99 13.68 17.81
C GLY A 195 -2.36 14.29 19.07
N ALA A 196 -1.87 15.51 18.96
CA ALA A 196 -1.14 16.18 20.03
C ALA A 196 -2.04 16.91 21.04
N LEU A 197 -3.00 17.70 20.52
CA LEU A 197 -3.83 18.60 21.36
C LEU A 197 -5.11 17.95 21.85
N LYS A 198 -5.58 16.85 21.25
CA LYS A 198 -6.85 16.18 21.52
C LYS A 198 -8.05 17.12 21.37
N LYS A 199 -8.04 17.93 20.30
CA LYS A 199 -9.06 18.95 19.97
C LYS A 199 -9.70 18.68 18.62
N PRO A 200 -10.54 17.66 18.48
CA PRO A 200 -11.15 17.29 17.19
C PRO A 200 -12.01 18.40 16.57
N GLU A 201 -12.53 19.36 17.39
CA GLU A 201 -13.30 20.49 16.88
C GLU A 201 -12.41 21.48 16.08
N GLN A 202 -11.13 21.62 16.48
CA GLN A 202 -10.17 22.43 15.73
C GLN A 202 -9.81 21.73 14.42
N ALA A 203 -9.56 20.43 14.45
CA ALA A 203 -9.31 19.62 13.27
C ALA A 203 -10.50 19.65 12.28
N ASP A 204 -11.74 19.63 12.75
CA ASP A 204 -12.94 19.80 11.90
C ASP A 204 -12.88 21.11 11.09
N SER A 205 -12.49 22.19 11.73
CA SER A 205 -12.33 23.48 11.06
C SER A 205 -11.23 23.45 9.99
N GLU A 206 -10.10 22.81 10.27
CA GLU A 206 -8.99 22.66 9.34
C GLU A 206 -9.40 21.82 8.12
N TYR A 207 -10.07 20.68 8.30
CA TYR A 207 -10.57 19.87 7.19
C TYR A 207 -11.61 20.59 6.33
N ARG A 208 -12.43 21.48 6.91
CA ARG A 208 -13.32 22.33 6.12
C ARG A 208 -12.56 23.34 5.25
N GLN A 209 -11.42 23.86 5.72
CA GLN A 209 -10.53 24.70 4.91
C GLN A 209 -9.91 23.89 3.75
N VAL A 210 -9.53 22.63 3.99
CA VAL A 210 -9.07 21.70 2.94
C VAL A 210 -10.12 21.60 1.82
N LEU A 211 -11.38 21.33 2.16
CA LEU A 211 -12.44 21.20 1.16
C LEU A 211 -12.69 22.53 0.42
N ALA A 212 -12.67 23.65 1.14
CA ALA A 212 -12.87 24.99 0.57
C ALA A 212 -11.75 25.38 -0.42
N ALA A 213 -10.52 24.89 -0.21
CA ALA A 213 -9.39 25.11 -1.11
C ALA A 213 -9.49 24.32 -2.44
N THR A 214 -10.43 23.39 -2.55
CA THR A 214 -10.70 22.57 -3.75
C THR A 214 -9.44 21.92 -4.36
N PRO A 215 -8.67 21.11 -3.61
CA PRO A 215 -7.45 20.49 -4.09
C PRO A 215 -7.68 19.65 -5.36
N HIS A 216 -6.65 19.56 -6.21
CA HIS A 216 -6.73 18.79 -7.46
C HIS A 216 -6.57 17.28 -7.25
N ARG A 217 -5.92 16.87 -6.15
CA ARG A 217 -5.69 15.47 -5.74
C ARG A 217 -6.83 14.99 -4.85
N ILE A 218 -7.06 13.69 -4.80
CA ILE A 218 -8.15 13.12 -4.00
C ILE A 218 -7.75 12.87 -2.55
N GLU A 219 -6.46 12.67 -2.26
CA GLU A 219 -5.96 12.32 -0.94
C GLU A 219 -6.40 13.29 0.16
N PRO A 220 -6.34 14.62 -0.02
CA PRO A 220 -6.84 15.58 0.97
C PRO A 220 -8.32 15.39 1.33
N TYR A 221 -9.15 15.06 0.35
CA TYR A 221 -10.57 14.81 0.59
C TYR A 221 -10.80 13.48 1.33
N LEU A 222 -10.01 12.44 0.98
CA LEU A 222 -10.13 11.14 1.63
C LEU A 222 -9.63 11.17 3.08
N GLU A 223 -8.58 11.96 3.37
CA GLU A 223 -8.11 12.19 4.73
C GLU A 223 -9.18 12.90 5.58
N ALA A 224 -9.84 13.91 5.00
CA ALA A 224 -10.98 14.57 5.64
C ALA A 224 -12.16 13.60 5.86
N ALA A 225 -12.48 12.76 4.87
CA ALA A 225 -13.54 11.76 4.98
C ALA A 225 -13.24 10.77 6.12
N ASP A 226 -12.01 10.27 6.21
CA ASP A 226 -11.56 9.35 7.27
C ASP A 226 -11.72 9.98 8.66
N PHE A 227 -11.34 11.26 8.79
CA PHE A 227 -11.56 12.00 10.03
C PHE A 227 -13.05 12.05 10.41
N TRP A 228 -13.94 12.44 9.49
CA TRP A 228 -15.38 12.51 9.78
C TRP A 228 -16.02 11.15 10.00
N VAL A 229 -15.54 10.10 9.36
CA VAL A 229 -15.94 8.71 9.66
C VAL A 229 -15.61 8.38 11.12
N LYS A 230 -14.40 8.68 11.58
CA LYS A 230 -13.96 8.48 12.99
C LYS A 230 -14.76 9.33 13.98
N GLN A 231 -15.23 10.51 13.56
CA GLN A 231 -16.08 11.38 14.36
C GLN A 231 -17.58 11.02 14.28
N ASN A 232 -17.95 9.93 13.59
CA ASN A 232 -19.34 9.52 13.37
C ASN A 232 -20.20 10.61 12.69
N LYS A 233 -19.62 11.31 11.71
CA LYS A 233 -20.25 12.39 10.92
C LYS A 233 -20.44 11.96 9.46
N PRO A 234 -21.41 11.08 9.16
CA PRO A 234 -21.55 10.49 7.81
C PRO A 234 -21.87 11.52 6.72
N GLN A 235 -22.56 12.61 7.03
CA GLN A 235 -22.90 13.65 6.06
C GLN A 235 -21.66 14.42 5.60
N ASP A 236 -20.79 14.81 6.53
CA ASP A 236 -19.53 15.50 6.22
C ASP A 236 -18.57 14.54 5.47
N ALA A 237 -18.46 13.29 5.94
CA ALA A 237 -17.67 12.27 5.27
C ALA A 237 -18.15 12.02 3.83
N GLY A 238 -19.47 11.87 3.62
CA GLY A 238 -20.06 11.70 2.30
C GLY A 238 -19.79 12.87 1.37
N ALA A 239 -19.92 14.10 1.86
CA ALA A 239 -19.61 15.30 1.09
C ALA A 239 -18.15 15.33 0.61
N ALA A 240 -17.21 14.93 1.47
CA ALA A 240 -15.79 14.82 1.12
C ALA A 240 -15.54 13.72 0.07
N VAL A 241 -16.15 12.56 0.22
CA VAL A 241 -16.04 11.45 -0.75
C VAL A 241 -16.58 11.85 -2.13
N GLU A 242 -17.71 12.52 -2.18
CA GLU A 242 -18.27 12.99 -3.45
C GLU A 242 -17.40 14.09 -4.08
N ALA A 243 -16.83 14.98 -3.28
CA ALA A 243 -15.86 15.96 -3.78
C ALA A 243 -14.60 15.24 -4.33
N ALA A 244 -14.07 14.23 -3.64
CA ALA A 244 -12.97 13.38 -4.14
C ALA A 244 -13.34 12.71 -5.46
N ALA A 245 -14.56 12.16 -5.58
CA ALA A 245 -15.02 11.46 -6.77
C ALA A 245 -15.00 12.36 -8.03
N THR A 246 -15.19 13.67 -7.89
CA THR A 246 -15.09 14.62 -9.01
C THR A 246 -13.66 14.79 -9.52
N LYS A 247 -12.64 14.42 -8.75
CA LYS A 247 -11.20 14.55 -9.04
C LYS A 247 -10.56 13.21 -9.35
N ALA A 248 -11.17 12.11 -8.91
CA ALA A 248 -10.64 10.77 -9.09
C ALA A 248 -10.60 10.35 -10.55
N SER A 249 -9.63 9.50 -10.89
CA SER A 249 -9.67 8.73 -12.13
C SER A 249 -10.90 7.84 -12.14
N SER A 250 -11.45 7.57 -13.33
CA SER A 250 -12.60 6.68 -13.46
C SER A 250 -12.30 5.32 -12.81
N GLY A 251 -13.11 4.93 -11.83
CA GLY A 251 -12.99 3.64 -11.15
C GLY A 251 -11.95 3.58 -10.04
N ASP A 252 -11.48 4.71 -9.48
CA ASP A 252 -10.59 4.69 -8.31
C ASP A 252 -11.27 3.91 -7.17
N PRO A 253 -10.70 2.77 -6.73
CA PRO A 253 -11.37 1.89 -5.78
C PRO A 253 -11.47 2.50 -4.37
N ARG A 254 -10.65 3.50 -4.04
CA ARG A 254 -10.73 4.20 -2.75
C ARG A 254 -12.06 4.94 -2.60
N ILE A 255 -12.60 5.50 -3.70
CA ILE A 255 -13.92 6.13 -3.70
C ILE A 255 -15.01 5.09 -3.37
N ALA A 256 -14.94 3.91 -3.98
CA ALA A 256 -15.89 2.83 -3.70
C ALA A 256 -15.82 2.39 -2.22
N TYR A 257 -14.60 2.24 -1.69
CA TYR A 257 -14.40 1.91 -0.28
C TYR A 257 -15.08 2.94 0.65
N TYR A 258 -14.75 4.24 0.48
CA TYR A 258 -15.29 5.27 1.38
C TYR A 258 -16.79 5.48 1.21
N ARG A 259 -17.36 5.31 0.01
CA ARG A 259 -18.83 5.29 -0.18
C ARG A 259 -19.46 4.16 0.63
N GLY A 260 -18.92 2.94 0.52
CA GLY A 260 -19.40 1.81 1.30
C GLY A 260 -19.33 2.07 2.81
N VAL A 261 -18.23 2.68 3.29
CA VAL A 261 -18.08 3.07 4.71
C VAL A 261 -19.14 4.09 5.14
N VAL A 262 -19.37 5.11 4.34
CA VAL A 262 -20.39 6.16 4.62
C VAL A 262 -21.80 5.55 4.63
N ASP A 263 -22.11 4.66 3.71
CA ASP A 263 -23.42 3.99 3.65
C ASP A 263 -23.65 3.09 4.88
N VAL A 264 -22.62 2.37 5.34
CA VAL A 264 -22.71 1.61 6.60
C VAL A 264 -22.92 2.55 7.79
N LEU A 265 -22.16 3.66 7.84
CA LEU A 265 -22.21 4.59 8.97
C LEU A 265 -23.56 5.32 9.09
N SER A 266 -24.17 5.67 7.95
CA SER A 266 -25.47 6.34 7.85
C SER A 266 -26.65 5.37 7.81
N ALA A 267 -26.42 4.08 7.61
CA ALA A 267 -27.42 3.05 7.31
C ALA A 267 -28.30 3.40 6.09
N ALA A 268 -27.77 4.14 5.12
CA ALA A 268 -28.54 4.64 3.97
C ALA A 268 -28.76 3.55 2.91
N ASP A 269 -27.68 2.85 2.49
CA ASP A 269 -27.74 1.76 1.50
C ASP A 269 -26.82 0.60 1.92
N LEU A 270 -27.30 -0.25 2.81
CA LEU A 270 -26.51 -1.39 3.29
C LEU A 270 -26.24 -2.44 2.20
N ALA A 271 -27.11 -2.57 1.20
CA ALA A 271 -26.91 -3.53 0.09
C ALA A 271 -25.85 -3.03 -0.90
N GLY A 272 -25.86 -1.73 -1.21
CA GLY A 272 -24.82 -1.07 -2.00
C GLY A 272 -23.48 -1.11 -1.29
N ALA A 273 -23.45 -0.80 0.01
CA ALA A 273 -22.24 -0.85 0.83
C ALA A 273 -21.59 -2.25 0.82
N GLU A 274 -22.40 -3.32 0.94
CA GLU A 274 -21.90 -4.70 0.86
C GLU A 274 -21.19 -4.96 -0.46
N THR A 275 -21.80 -4.54 -1.57
CA THR A 275 -21.24 -4.72 -2.91
C THR A 275 -19.91 -3.96 -3.06
N LEU A 276 -19.86 -2.69 -2.62
CA LEU A 276 -18.70 -1.83 -2.72
C LEU A 276 -17.51 -2.37 -1.90
N LEU A 277 -17.75 -2.74 -0.64
CA LEU A 277 -16.70 -3.23 0.26
C LEU A 277 -16.17 -4.61 -0.18
N LYS A 278 -17.05 -5.52 -0.61
CA LYS A 278 -16.63 -6.83 -1.16
C LYS A 278 -15.82 -6.67 -2.44
N SER A 279 -16.25 -5.79 -3.35
CA SER A 279 -15.51 -5.50 -4.58
C SER A 279 -14.13 -4.91 -4.27
N TYR A 280 -14.04 -4.00 -3.29
CA TYR A 280 -12.78 -3.42 -2.86
C TYR A 280 -11.77 -4.52 -2.44
N VAL A 281 -12.15 -5.40 -1.53
CA VAL A 281 -11.27 -6.49 -1.06
C VAL A 281 -10.91 -7.47 -2.18
N ALA A 282 -11.82 -7.73 -3.11
CA ALA A 282 -11.59 -8.71 -4.18
C ALA A 282 -10.72 -8.19 -5.33
N SER A 283 -10.74 -6.88 -5.60
CA SER A 283 -10.16 -6.32 -6.82
C SER A 283 -8.99 -5.36 -6.59
N THR A 284 -8.68 -5.03 -5.33
CA THR A 284 -7.57 -4.11 -5.02
C THR A 284 -6.40 -4.84 -4.36
N PRO A 285 -5.17 -4.40 -4.61
CA PRO A 285 -4.03 -4.86 -3.81
C PRO A 285 -4.11 -4.28 -2.39
N ASP A 286 -3.64 -5.03 -1.40
CA ASP A 286 -3.42 -4.49 -0.05
C ASP A 286 -2.13 -3.65 -0.09
N ARG A 287 -2.28 -2.33 0.04
CA ARG A 287 -1.21 -1.34 -0.06
C ARG A 287 -1.17 -0.51 1.21
N SER A 288 0.03 -0.13 1.62
CA SER A 288 0.23 0.67 2.84
C SER A 288 -0.35 2.10 2.76
N ASP A 289 -0.51 2.64 1.55
CA ASP A 289 -1.05 3.98 1.27
C ASP A 289 -2.56 4.01 0.92
N TRP A 290 -3.23 2.85 1.01
CA TRP A 290 -4.67 2.70 0.75
C TRP A 290 -5.40 2.19 2.00
N PRO A 291 -6.74 2.31 2.07
CA PRO A 291 -7.51 1.65 3.11
C PRO A 291 -7.21 0.15 3.13
N SER A 292 -6.80 -0.38 4.29
CA SER A 292 -6.39 -1.78 4.39
C SER A 292 -7.56 -2.74 4.20
N HIS A 293 -7.28 -3.96 3.73
CA HIS A 293 -8.29 -5.02 3.70
C HIS A 293 -8.81 -5.35 5.10
N ALA A 294 -8.00 -5.19 6.14
CA ALA A 294 -8.45 -5.31 7.52
C ALA A 294 -9.55 -4.28 7.85
N SER A 295 -9.36 -3.01 7.45
CA SER A 295 -10.38 -1.96 7.62
C SER A 295 -11.65 -2.26 6.82
N ALA A 296 -11.53 -2.76 5.60
CA ALA A 296 -12.70 -3.14 4.80
C ALA A 296 -13.48 -4.30 5.45
N ARG A 297 -12.78 -5.31 6.00
CA ARG A 297 -13.39 -6.39 6.77
C ARG A 297 -14.08 -5.90 8.04
N TYR A 298 -13.46 -4.96 8.75
CA TYR A 298 -14.09 -4.33 9.90
C TYR A 298 -15.42 -3.66 9.52
N TRP A 299 -15.45 -2.89 8.42
CA TRP A 299 -16.68 -2.23 7.98
C TRP A 299 -17.74 -3.21 7.46
N MET A 300 -17.33 -4.33 6.86
CA MET A 300 -18.26 -5.42 6.53
C MET A 300 -18.87 -6.04 7.81
N GLY A 301 -18.09 -6.22 8.86
CA GLY A 301 -18.61 -6.64 10.17
C GLY A 301 -19.60 -5.64 10.76
N ARG A 302 -19.34 -4.32 10.65
CA ARG A 302 -20.26 -3.27 11.03
C ARG A 302 -21.57 -3.29 10.25
N LEU A 303 -21.47 -3.58 8.94
CA LEU A 303 -22.62 -3.75 8.06
C LEU A 303 -23.47 -4.96 8.48
N ASP A 304 -22.85 -6.10 8.74
CA ASP A 304 -23.55 -7.31 9.17
C ASP A 304 -24.24 -7.11 10.53
N GLU A 305 -23.62 -6.39 11.48
CA GLU A 305 -24.27 -5.97 12.72
C GLU A 305 -25.52 -5.11 12.47
N ALA A 306 -25.43 -4.12 11.57
CA ALA A 306 -26.55 -3.25 11.22
C ALA A 306 -27.73 -4.03 10.58
N GLN A 307 -27.43 -5.14 9.92
CA GLN A 307 -28.42 -6.07 9.37
C GLN A 307 -28.89 -7.14 10.36
N GLY A 308 -28.38 -7.17 11.58
CA GLY A 308 -28.69 -8.17 12.59
C GLY A 308 -28.04 -9.55 12.37
N LYS A 309 -27.09 -9.66 11.45
CA LYS A 309 -26.36 -10.89 11.09
C LYS A 309 -25.14 -11.08 12.00
N ARG A 310 -25.39 -11.47 13.27
CA ARG A 310 -24.35 -11.50 14.32
C ARG A 310 -23.23 -12.49 14.04
N ALA A 311 -23.54 -13.66 13.47
CA ALA A 311 -22.55 -14.70 13.20
C ALA A 311 -21.59 -14.24 12.09
N GLU A 312 -22.13 -13.68 11.01
CA GLU A 312 -21.38 -13.13 9.89
C GLU A 312 -20.54 -11.95 10.32
N ALA A 313 -21.06 -11.05 11.16
CA ALA A 313 -20.31 -9.95 11.74
C ALA A 313 -19.08 -10.44 12.52
N ALA A 314 -19.24 -11.47 13.35
CA ALA A 314 -18.14 -12.07 14.10
C ALA A 314 -17.06 -12.66 13.17
N GLU A 315 -17.45 -13.29 12.06
CA GLU A 315 -16.52 -13.81 11.05
C GLU A 315 -15.71 -12.67 10.39
N GLN A 316 -16.37 -11.56 10.03
CA GLN A 316 -15.67 -10.42 9.43
C GLN A 316 -14.69 -9.76 10.43
N TYR A 317 -15.06 -9.64 11.70
CA TYR A 317 -14.13 -9.10 12.70
C TYR A 317 -12.94 -10.03 12.97
N ARG A 318 -13.14 -11.36 12.97
CA ARG A 318 -12.02 -12.31 13.05
C ARG A 318 -11.10 -12.17 11.84
N ALA A 319 -11.67 -12.10 10.64
CA ALA A 319 -10.89 -11.91 9.42
C ALA A 319 -10.12 -10.56 9.42
N ALA A 320 -10.70 -9.48 9.97
CA ALA A 320 -10.00 -8.22 10.15
C ALA A 320 -8.80 -8.37 11.12
N LEU A 321 -8.98 -9.10 12.24
CA LEU A 321 -7.94 -9.34 13.24
C LEU A 321 -6.86 -10.33 12.77
N GLU A 322 -7.15 -11.22 11.83
CA GLU A 322 -6.13 -12.04 11.16
C GLU A 322 -5.19 -11.19 10.30
N LEU A 323 -5.73 -10.17 9.63
CA LEU A 323 -4.95 -9.23 8.80
C LEU A 323 -4.24 -8.17 9.64
N ASP A 324 -4.92 -7.66 10.67
CA ASP A 324 -4.36 -6.69 11.63
C ASP A 324 -4.72 -7.08 13.07
N PRO A 325 -3.85 -7.85 13.76
CA PRO A 325 -4.05 -8.20 15.17
C PRO A 325 -4.09 -7.02 16.13
N GLY A 326 -3.65 -5.83 15.69
CA GLY A 326 -3.64 -4.59 16.47
C GLY A 326 -4.97 -3.82 16.46
N MET A 327 -5.94 -4.20 15.63
CA MET A 327 -7.21 -3.47 15.45
C MET A 327 -8.11 -3.57 16.68
N LYS A 328 -7.99 -2.60 17.59
CA LYS A 328 -8.71 -2.57 18.87
C LYS A 328 -10.22 -2.54 18.68
N ASP A 329 -10.71 -1.80 17.69
CA ASP A 329 -12.15 -1.65 17.46
C ASP A 329 -12.80 -2.97 16.99
N ALA A 330 -12.12 -3.72 16.10
CA ALA A 330 -12.60 -5.03 15.68
C ALA A 330 -12.63 -6.02 16.87
N ARG A 331 -11.60 -5.99 17.72
CA ARG A 331 -11.52 -6.82 18.91
C ARG A 331 -12.66 -6.53 19.89
N ALA A 332 -12.87 -5.25 20.22
CA ALA A 332 -13.92 -4.84 21.14
C ALA A 332 -15.32 -5.23 20.64
N ARG A 333 -15.56 -5.09 19.32
CA ARG A 333 -16.85 -5.51 18.75
C ARG A 333 -17.04 -7.01 18.77
N LEU A 334 -16.01 -7.79 18.44
CA LEU A 334 -16.07 -9.24 18.50
C LEU A 334 -16.37 -9.73 19.92
N GLU A 335 -15.69 -9.20 20.92
CA GLU A 335 -15.91 -9.52 22.35
C GLU A 335 -17.35 -9.21 22.78
N ASN A 336 -17.92 -8.07 22.35
CA ASN A 336 -19.30 -7.71 22.64
C ASN A 336 -20.32 -8.68 22.02
N LEU A 337 -20.08 -9.13 20.77
CA LEU A 337 -20.94 -10.12 20.12
C LEU A 337 -20.90 -11.49 20.81
N GLU A 338 -19.72 -11.93 21.25
CA GLU A 338 -19.54 -13.22 21.92
C GLU A 338 -20.16 -13.21 23.33
N GLN A 339 -20.06 -12.12 24.08
CA GLN A 339 -20.73 -11.95 25.37
C GLN A 339 -22.27 -11.95 25.27
N ALA A 340 -22.82 -11.30 24.24
CA ALA A 340 -24.25 -11.22 24.02
C ALA A 340 -24.85 -12.55 23.52
N SER A 341 -24.02 -13.56 23.22
CA SER A 341 -24.45 -14.90 22.77
C SER A 341 -24.43 -15.94 23.88
N GLN A 342 -23.96 -15.56 25.09
CA GLN A 342 -23.96 -16.36 26.31
C GLN A 342 -25.18 -16.03 27.19
#